data_76199d06f51f12688c6a87c208bb8f2d
#
_entry.id   76199d06f51f12688c6a87c208bb8f2d
#
_cell.length_a   1.000
_cell.length_b   1.000
_cell.length_c   1.000
_cell.angle_alpha   90.00
_cell.angle_beta   90.00
_cell.angle_gamma   90.00
#
_symmetry.space_group_name_H-M   'P 1'
#
loop_
_entity.id
_entity.type
_entity.pdbx_description
1 polymer ?
#
loop_
_entity_poly.entity_id
_entity_poly.type
_entity_poly.pdbx_seq_one_letter_code
_entity_poly.pdbx_strand_id
1 'polypeptide(L)'
;MATASNVEHIVIVTGSSPLANSAVASIPDEAIIVAVDGGLDHALAAGLHPSGLIGDLDSVGAGALVWAEANATIARHPADKDDTDTELALRFVADMMPTRLTMIGGGDRLDHTFAALGALGLAELTSIPVVDAWWGEQHVDVLHGPGQATLQLRPDSIVSLLALHGACTGVTITGVRWQLDDVTLAPVVGLGVSNEVVGDGIVNIGLSTGVLTVFDAPVSTPLAEVVPAASHRALTPSPHKPSTTDDSQKDHIE
;
A
#
# COMPACT_ATOMS: atom_id res chain seq x y z
N MET A 1 -20.24 14.43 23.67
CA MET A 1 -19.63 13.49 22.70
C MET A 1 -18.29 14.09 22.32
N ALA A 2 -17.21 13.47 22.75
CA ALA A 2 -15.87 13.86 22.29
C ALA A 2 -15.81 13.54 20.81
N THR A 3 -15.51 14.52 19.96
CA THR A 3 -15.14 14.29 18.56
C THR A 3 -13.90 13.43 18.59
N ALA A 4 -14.00 12.20 18.07
CA ALA A 4 -12.81 11.40 17.79
C ALA A 4 -11.89 12.28 16.93
N SER A 5 -10.70 12.61 17.44
CA SER A 5 -9.68 13.27 16.66
C SER A 5 -9.34 12.27 15.55
N ASN A 6 -9.66 12.61 14.30
CA ASN A 6 -9.30 11.80 13.17
C ASN A 6 -7.78 11.77 13.12
N VAL A 7 -7.21 10.60 13.28
CA VAL A 7 -5.75 10.42 13.15
C VAL A 7 -5.42 10.58 11.67
N GLU A 8 -4.71 11.65 11.30
CA GLU A 8 -4.51 11.93 9.88
C GLU A 8 -3.48 11.01 9.24
N HIS A 9 -2.30 10.90 9.84
CA HIS A 9 -1.20 10.12 9.26
C HIS A 9 -0.50 9.27 10.32
N ILE A 10 -0.40 7.96 10.05
CA ILE A 10 0.39 7.05 10.88
C ILE A 10 1.55 6.50 10.04
N VAL A 11 2.72 6.49 10.64
CA VAL A 11 3.94 5.93 10.06
C VAL A 11 4.37 4.72 10.87
N ILE A 12 4.47 3.56 10.23
CA ILE A 12 5.04 2.34 10.82
C ILE A 12 6.50 2.24 10.40
N VAL A 13 7.41 2.10 11.37
CA VAL A 13 8.83 1.87 11.13
C VAL A 13 9.18 0.43 11.45
N THR A 14 9.57 -0.36 10.43
CA THR A 14 9.97 -1.76 10.58
C THR A 14 11.49 -1.91 10.78
N GLY A 15 11.92 -3.05 11.30
CA GLY A 15 13.21 -3.21 11.99
C GLY A 15 14.38 -3.78 11.20
N SER A 16 14.39 -3.82 9.86
CA SER A 16 15.43 -4.61 9.19
C SER A 16 16.66 -3.84 8.71
N SER A 17 16.63 -2.51 8.63
CA SER A 17 17.80 -1.69 8.22
C SER A 17 17.67 -0.23 8.60
N PRO A 18 18.78 0.55 8.57
CA PRO A 18 18.72 2.01 8.72
C PRO A 18 17.76 2.66 7.73
N LEU A 19 17.05 3.69 8.16
CA LEU A 19 16.06 4.38 7.34
C LEU A 19 16.74 5.22 6.26
N ALA A 20 16.19 5.21 5.05
CA ALA A 20 16.62 6.10 3.99
C ALA A 20 16.29 7.57 4.31
N ASN A 21 17.17 8.49 3.94
CA ASN A 21 16.95 9.92 4.19
C ASN A 21 15.69 10.45 3.48
N SER A 22 15.39 9.94 2.28
CA SER A 22 14.19 10.28 1.51
C SER A 22 12.93 9.88 2.27
N ALA A 23 12.91 8.67 2.84
CA ALA A 23 11.80 8.18 3.66
C ALA A 23 11.60 9.05 4.92
N VAL A 24 12.67 9.35 5.65
CA VAL A 24 12.59 10.22 6.84
C VAL A 24 12.10 11.63 6.50
N ALA A 25 12.60 12.20 5.39
CA ALA A 25 12.19 13.53 4.93
C ALA A 25 10.72 13.61 4.45
N SER A 26 10.10 12.46 4.16
CA SER A 26 8.68 12.40 3.75
C SER A 26 7.70 12.39 4.93
N ILE A 27 8.18 12.22 6.17
CA ILE A 27 7.34 12.14 7.37
C ILE A 27 6.94 13.55 7.80
N PRO A 28 5.64 13.89 7.87
CA PRO A 28 5.20 15.16 8.44
C PRO A 28 5.45 15.23 9.94
N ASP A 29 5.68 16.43 10.45
CA ASP A 29 5.96 16.65 11.89
C ASP A 29 4.83 16.16 12.80
N GLU A 30 3.58 16.20 12.32
CA GLU A 30 2.38 15.79 13.06
C GLU A 30 2.06 14.29 12.94
N ALA A 31 2.83 13.52 12.18
CA ALA A 31 2.57 12.09 12.01
C ALA A 31 2.77 11.31 13.32
N ILE A 32 1.86 10.36 13.58
CA ILE A 32 2.03 9.40 14.66
C ILE A 32 2.98 8.31 14.19
N ILE A 33 4.08 8.11 14.91
CA ILE A 33 5.08 7.11 14.56
C ILE A 33 4.92 5.90 15.48
N VAL A 34 4.83 4.71 14.88
CA VAL A 34 4.79 3.41 15.56
C VAL A 34 6.00 2.59 15.09
N ALA A 35 6.82 2.18 16.02
CA ALA A 35 7.95 1.29 15.75
C ALA A 35 7.54 -0.18 15.91
N VAL A 36 8.11 -1.05 15.08
CA VAL A 36 7.96 -2.50 15.17
C VAL A 36 9.32 -3.10 15.51
N ASP A 37 9.42 -3.72 16.67
CA ASP A 37 10.65 -4.35 17.18
C ASP A 37 11.89 -3.47 16.98
N GLY A 38 12.97 -4.01 16.36
CA GLY A 38 14.21 -3.29 16.07
C GLY A 38 14.03 -2.02 15.23
N GLY A 39 12.84 -1.76 14.65
CA GLY A 39 12.49 -0.50 14.00
C GLY A 39 12.60 0.69 14.94
N LEU A 40 12.48 0.46 16.26
CA LEU A 40 12.70 1.49 17.27
C LEU A 40 14.14 2.03 17.23
N ASP A 41 15.13 1.14 17.16
CA ASP A 41 16.55 1.55 17.11
C ASP A 41 16.82 2.40 15.88
N HIS A 42 16.28 2.03 14.72
CA HIS A 42 16.42 2.75 13.46
C HIS A 42 15.69 4.09 13.47
N ALA A 43 14.48 4.14 14.04
CA ALA A 43 13.74 5.38 14.20
C ALA A 43 14.51 6.38 15.09
N LEU A 44 14.99 5.96 16.26
CA LEU A 44 15.76 6.80 17.17
C LEU A 44 17.09 7.28 16.56
N ALA A 45 17.78 6.39 15.82
CA ALA A 45 19.01 6.75 15.10
C ALA A 45 18.77 7.80 14.01
N ALA A 46 17.57 7.82 13.40
CA ALA A 46 17.14 8.82 12.43
C ALA A 46 16.58 10.11 13.07
N GLY A 47 16.57 10.22 14.41
CA GLY A 47 16.02 11.37 15.12
C GLY A 47 14.50 11.39 15.25
N LEU A 48 13.83 10.29 14.91
CA LEU A 48 12.39 10.12 15.09
C LEU A 48 12.07 9.68 16.52
N HIS A 49 10.87 10.05 16.99
CA HIS A 49 10.42 9.72 18.35
C HIS A 49 9.10 8.96 18.31
N PRO A 50 9.12 7.61 18.16
CA PRO A 50 7.90 6.81 18.12
C PRO A 50 7.05 6.98 19.38
N SER A 51 5.74 7.11 19.21
CA SER A 51 4.77 7.14 20.31
C SER A 51 4.25 5.75 20.67
N GLY A 52 4.52 4.75 19.81
CA GLY A 52 4.16 3.36 20.00
C GLY A 52 5.30 2.40 19.65
N LEU A 53 5.36 1.27 20.36
CA LEU A 53 6.26 0.15 20.08
C LEU A 53 5.45 -1.15 20.13
N ILE A 54 5.50 -1.91 19.04
CA ILE A 54 4.74 -3.17 18.89
C ILE A 54 5.71 -4.30 18.54
N GLY A 55 5.57 -5.46 19.16
CA GLY A 55 6.34 -6.65 18.86
C GLY A 55 6.62 -7.53 20.07
N ASP A 56 7.47 -8.55 19.90
CA ASP A 56 7.95 -9.37 21.02
C ASP A 56 9.16 -8.73 21.71
N LEU A 57 9.79 -7.74 21.07
CA LEU A 57 10.88 -6.88 21.53
C LEU A 57 12.23 -7.60 21.66
N ASP A 58 12.38 -8.76 21.07
CA ASP A 58 13.60 -9.58 21.16
C ASP A 58 14.77 -8.95 20.38
N SER A 59 14.46 -8.19 19.32
CA SER A 59 15.43 -7.48 18.47
C SER A 59 15.68 -6.02 18.87
N VAL A 60 14.99 -5.51 19.89
CA VAL A 60 15.13 -4.13 20.37
C VAL A 60 16.40 -3.96 21.19
N GLY A 61 17.21 -2.96 20.85
CA GLY A 61 18.41 -2.61 21.63
C GLY A 61 18.07 -2.17 23.06
N ALA A 62 18.89 -2.59 24.06
CA ALA A 62 18.60 -2.30 25.45
C ALA A 62 18.42 -0.80 25.75
N GLY A 63 19.19 0.06 25.09
CA GLY A 63 19.05 1.53 25.23
C GLY A 63 17.75 2.06 24.64
N ALA A 64 17.34 1.54 23.49
CA ALA A 64 16.09 1.90 22.85
C ALA A 64 14.89 1.44 23.67
N LEU A 65 14.96 0.23 24.26
CA LEU A 65 13.89 -0.27 25.12
C LEU A 65 13.69 0.60 26.36
N VAL A 66 14.78 1.00 27.03
CA VAL A 66 14.71 1.95 28.17
C VAL A 66 14.10 3.28 27.75
N TRP A 67 14.45 3.77 26.57
CA TRP A 67 13.84 4.98 26.02
C TRP A 67 12.33 4.81 25.80
N ALA A 68 11.90 3.66 25.20
CA ALA A 68 10.50 3.38 24.92
C ALA A 68 9.66 3.25 26.19
N GLU A 69 10.19 2.60 27.25
CA GLU A 69 9.53 2.48 28.56
C GLU A 69 9.21 3.86 29.18
N ALA A 70 10.01 4.88 28.88
CA ALA A 70 9.80 6.24 29.37
C ALA A 70 8.95 7.12 28.46
N ASN A 71 8.86 6.84 27.15
CA ASN A 71 8.35 7.80 26.16
C ASN A 71 7.27 7.25 25.23
N ALA A 72 7.06 5.93 25.18
CA ALA A 72 6.13 5.31 24.22
C ALA A 72 5.13 4.36 24.88
N THR A 73 4.03 4.11 24.23
CA THR A 73 3.12 3.02 24.59
C THR A 73 3.64 1.72 24.02
N ILE A 74 3.81 0.69 24.86
CA ILE A 74 4.35 -0.60 24.44
C ILE A 74 3.22 -1.63 24.37
N ALA A 75 3.00 -2.21 23.20
CA ALA A 75 2.15 -3.35 22.97
C ALA A 75 3.03 -4.60 22.73
N ARG A 76 3.27 -5.37 23.82
CA ARG A 76 4.09 -6.56 23.73
C ARG A 76 3.27 -7.78 23.31
N HIS A 77 3.73 -8.50 22.32
CA HIS A 77 3.15 -9.74 21.83
C HIS A 77 4.05 -10.94 22.12
N PRO A 78 3.48 -12.16 22.27
CA PRO A 78 4.29 -13.38 22.36
C PRO A 78 5.10 -13.60 21.07
N ALA A 79 6.30 -14.22 21.20
CA ALA A 79 7.08 -14.63 20.02
C ALA A 79 6.40 -15.81 19.29
N ASP A 80 5.71 -16.69 20.01
CA ASP A 80 4.98 -17.83 19.45
C ASP A 80 3.56 -17.37 19.02
N LYS A 81 3.43 -16.95 17.77
CA LYS A 81 2.20 -16.44 17.14
C LYS A 81 2.23 -16.67 15.63
N ASP A 82 1.06 -16.70 15.01
CA ASP A 82 0.93 -16.95 13.57
C ASP A 82 1.25 -15.68 12.73
N ASP A 83 0.88 -14.48 13.23
CA ASP A 83 1.13 -13.21 12.55
C ASP A 83 2.55 -12.69 12.82
N THR A 84 3.17 -12.04 11.84
CA THR A 84 4.40 -11.27 12.04
C THR A 84 4.11 -9.99 12.85
N ASP A 85 5.13 -9.41 13.49
CA ASP A 85 4.95 -8.16 14.25
C ASP A 85 4.55 -6.99 13.35
N THR A 86 4.98 -7.00 12.09
CA THR A 86 4.53 -6.04 11.07
C THR A 86 3.03 -6.18 10.78
N GLU A 87 2.51 -7.40 10.62
CA GLU A 87 1.08 -7.63 10.42
C GLU A 87 0.26 -7.19 11.62
N LEU A 88 0.72 -7.50 12.84
CA LEU A 88 0.06 -7.03 14.07
C LEU A 88 0.03 -5.51 14.17
N ALA A 89 1.12 -4.83 13.82
CA ALA A 89 1.18 -3.38 13.81
C ALA A 89 0.24 -2.77 12.77
N LEU A 90 0.18 -3.36 11.55
CA LEU A 90 -0.75 -2.92 10.50
C LEU A 90 -2.21 -3.07 10.92
N ARG A 91 -2.60 -4.20 11.54
CA ARG A 91 -3.96 -4.41 12.08
C ARG A 91 -4.28 -3.42 13.19
N PHE A 92 -3.35 -3.23 14.14
CA PHE A 92 -3.51 -2.27 15.22
C PHE A 92 -3.73 -0.84 14.70
N VAL A 93 -2.97 -0.44 13.68
CA VAL A 93 -3.10 0.88 13.06
C VAL A 93 -4.40 1.00 12.25
N ALA A 94 -4.82 -0.07 11.56
CA ALA A 94 -6.08 -0.07 10.81
C ALA A 94 -7.29 0.21 11.71
N ASP A 95 -7.31 -0.31 12.94
CA ASP A 95 -8.37 -0.05 13.94
C ASP A 95 -8.44 1.44 14.36
N MET A 96 -7.35 2.19 14.18
CA MET A 96 -7.33 3.63 14.44
C MET A 96 -7.95 4.46 13.30
N MET A 97 -8.23 3.83 12.15
CA MET A 97 -8.82 4.42 10.93
C MET A 97 -8.10 5.72 10.49
N PRO A 98 -6.78 5.68 10.24
CA PRO A 98 -6.06 6.85 9.74
C PRO A 98 -6.51 7.21 8.32
N THR A 99 -6.29 8.45 7.91
CA THR A 99 -6.49 8.85 6.52
C THR A 99 -5.31 8.44 5.64
N ARG A 100 -4.12 8.27 6.23
CA ARG A 100 -2.92 7.79 5.57
C ARG A 100 -2.11 6.87 6.48
N LEU A 101 -1.61 5.79 5.88
CA LEU A 101 -0.67 4.86 6.47
C LEU A 101 0.57 4.78 5.59
N THR A 102 1.73 5.11 6.15
CA THR A 102 3.02 4.91 5.50
C THR A 102 3.83 3.87 6.26
N MET A 103 4.30 2.84 5.59
CA MET A 103 5.25 1.90 6.17
C MET A 103 6.66 2.23 5.69
N ILE A 104 7.60 2.33 6.63
CA ILE A 104 9.02 2.58 6.30
C ILE A 104 9.83 1.36 6.72
N GLY A 105 10.58 0.83 5.77
CA GLY A 105 11.42 -0.33 5.99
C GLY A 105 12.53 -0.44 4.94
N GLY A 106 13.04 -1.60 4.82
CA GLY A 106 14.14 -1.96 3.94
C GLY A 106 14.94 -3.08 4.59
N GLY A 107 15.91 -3.62 3.92
CA GLY A 107 16.78 -4.62 4.49
C GLY A 107 17.35 -5.58 3.48
N ASP A 108 18.24 -6.41 3.96
CA ASP A 108 18.95 -7.44 3.22
C ASP A 108 18.20 -8.77 3.16
N ARG A 109 17.21 -8.97 4.05
CA ARG A 109 16.40 -10.20 4.10
C ARG A 109 15.24 -10.14 3.14
N LEU A 110 15.36 -10.84 2.02
CA LEU A 110 14.35 -10.87 0.95
C LEU A 110 13.02 -11.47 1.41
N ASP A 111 13.04 -12.49 2.27
CA ASP A 111 11.84 -13.09 2.86
C ASP A 111 11.04 -12.08 3.71
N HIS A 112 11.72 -11.28 4.53
CA HIS A 112 11.09 -10.19 5.29
C HIS A 112 10.56 -9.09 4.39
N THR A 113 11.28 -8.75 3.31
CA THR A 113 10.81 -7.79 2.30
C THR A 113 9.50 -8.24 1.68
N PHE A 114 9.42 -9.51 1.23
CA PHE A 114 8.20 -10.04 0.64
C PHE A 114 7.05 -10.13 1.65
N ALA A 115 7.33 -10.54 2.89
CA ALA A 115 6.32 -10.59 3.94
C ALA A 115 5.76 -9.20 4.26
N ALA A 116 6.63 -8.19 4.44
CA ALA A 116 6.22 -6.83 4.75
C ALA A 116 5.43 -6.18 3.60
N LEU A 117 5.91 -6.27 2.35
CA LEU A 117 5.17 -5.77 1.19
C LEU A 117 3.87 -6.54 0.97
N GLY A 118 3.86 -7.86 1.25
CA GLY A 118 2.67 -8.69 1.23
C GLY A 118 1.62 -8.26 2.25
N ALA A 119 2.05 -7.87 3.44
CA ALA A 119 1.16 -7.41 4.51
C ALA A 119 0.42 -6.10 4.17
N LEU A 120 0.94 -5.27 3.27
CA LEU A 120 0.23 -4.07 2.77
C LEU A 120 -1.05 -4.41 1.97
N GLY A 121 -1.24 -5.68 1.60
CA GLY A 121 -2.46 -6.16 0.96
C GLY A 121 -3.53 -6.67 1.93
N LEU A 122 -3.35 -6.55 3.24
CA LEU A 122 -4.32 -6.97 4.24
C LEU A 122 -5.68 -6.30 4.02
N ALA A 123 -6.75 -7.08 4.16
CA ALA A 123 -8.12 -6.61 3.95
C ALA A 123 -8.50 -5.46 4.89
N GLU A 124 -7.94 -5.43 6.08
CA GLU A 124 -8.14 -4.41 7.09
C GLU A 124 -7.69 -3.01 6.64
N LEU A 125 -6.72 -2.96 5.70
CA LEU A 125 -6.20 -1.69 5.16
C LEU A 125 -7.09 -1.08 4.07
N THR A 126 -8.08 -1.82 3.56
CA THR A 126 -8.95 -1.37 2.46
C THR A 126 -9.74 -0.09 2.81
N SER A 127 -9.99 0.15 4.10
CA SER A 127 -10.70 1.34 4.58
C SER A 127 -9.81 2.59 4.70
N ILE A 128 -8.49 2.43 4.59
CA ILE A 128 -7.53 3.54 4.69
C ILE A 128 -7.39 4.19 3.31
N PRO A 129 -7.70 5.49 3.18
CA PRO A 129 -7.70 6.17 1.88
C PRO A 129 -6.35 6.13 1.16
N VAL A 130 -5.24 6.25 1.90
CA VAL A 130 -3.88 6.25 1.35
C VAL A 130 -3.03 5.25 2.09
N VAL A 131 -2.52 4.26 1.37
CA VAL A 131 -1.55 3.27 1.89
C VAL A 131 -0.31 3.32 1.01
N ASP A 132 0.83 3.64 1.61
CA ASP A 132 2.11 3.69 0.91
C ASP A 132 3.25 3.14 1.75
N ALA A 133 4.40 2.97 1.14
CA ALA A 133 5.61 2.55 1.83
C ALA A 133 6.86 3.19 1.22
N TRP A 134 7.89 3.29 2.04
CA TRP A 134 9.26 3.49 1.62
C TRP A 134 10.06 2.23 1.92
N TRP A 135 10.58 1.60 0.88
CA TRP A 135 11.45 0.43 1.01
C TRP A 135 12.87 0.78 0.58
N GLY A 136 13.69 1.18 1.54
CA GLY A 136 14.92 1.90 1.27
C GLY A 136 14.62 3.25 0.59
N GLU A 137 15.24 3.50 -0.56
CA GLU A 137 15.01 4.71 -1.36
C GLU A 137 13.82 4.59 -2.32
N GLN A 138 13.17 3.41 -2.39
CA GLN A 138 12.06 3.17 -3.30
C GLN A 138 10.73 3.55 -2.63
N HIS A 139 9.97 4.42 -3.26
CA HIS A 139 8.58 4.68 -2.88
C HIS A 139 7.64 3.65 -3.51
N VAL A 140 6.59 3.30 -2.78
CA VAL A 140 5.62 2.27 -3.16
C VAL A 140 4.22 2.73 -2.74
N ASP A 141 3.35 2.98 -3.71
CA ASP A 141 1.91 3.16 -3.43
C ASP A 141 1.19 1.81 -3.48
N VAL A 142 0.20 1.63 -2.61
CA VAL A 142 -0.65 0.43 -2.58
C VAL A 142 -2.10 0.82 -2.78
N LEU A 143 -2.65 0.46 -3.93
CA LEU A 143 -4.00 0.80 -4.32
C LEU A 143 -4.94 -0.39 -4.09
N HIS A 144 -5.88 -0.24 -3.16
CA HIS A 144 -6.94 -1.22 -2.91
C HIS A 144 -8.14 -0.95 -3.84
N GLY A 145 -8.59 -1.97 -4.56
CA GLY A 145 -9.71 -1.82 -5.50
C GLY A 145 -11.10 -1.94 -4.84
N PRO A 146 -12.13 -1.22 -5.36
CA PRO A 146 -12.01 -0.28 -6.46
C PRO A 146 -11.31 1.02 -6.05
N GLY A 147 -10.35 1.48 -6.84
CA GLY A 147 -9.55 2.64 -6.48
C GLY A 147 -8.97 3.36 -7.70
N GLN A 148 -8.53 4.59 -7.46
CA GLN A 148 -7.83 5.42 -8.44
C GLN A 148 -6.72 6.20 -7.73
N ALA A 149 -5.62 6.44 -8.43
CA ALA A 149 -4.53 7.29 -7.97
C ALA A 149 -4.08 8.22 -9.10
N THR A 150 -3.72 9.45 -8.74
CA THR A 150 -3.03 10.38 -9.64
C THR A 150 -1.69 10.71 -9.01
N LEU A 151 -0.61 10.37 -9.70
CA LEU A 151 0.76 10.58 -9.23
C LEU A 151 1.40 11.68 -10.07
N GLN A 152 2.14 12.58 -9.42
CA GLN A 152 3.02 13.52 -10.09
C GLN A 152 4.43 12.96 -10.03
N LEU A 153 4.88 12.38 -11.13
CA LEU A 153 6.19 11.76 -11.27
C LEU A 153 7.10 12.61 -12.16
N ARG A 154 8.40 12.41 -12.05
CA ARG A 154 9.34 13.09 -12.91
C ARG A 154 9.22 12.53 -14.34
N PRO A 155 9.11 13.38 -15.38
CA PRO A 155 9.19 12.92 -16.76
C PRO A 155 10.46 12.08 -17.00
N ASP A 156 10.37 11.07 -17.85
CA ASP A 156 11.41 10.09 -18.18
C ASP A 156 11.82 9.16 -16.99
N SER A 157 11.14 9.26 -15.84
CA SER A 157 11.32 8.30 -14.75
C SER A 157 10.58 6.99 -15.04
N ILE A 158 10.92 5.96 -14.28
CA ILE A 158 10.30 4.63 -14.40
C ILE A 158 9.22 4.46 -13.33
N VAL A 159 8.07 3.94 -13.75
CA VAL A 159 7.00 3.47 -12.87
C VAL A 159 6.70 2.01 -13.18
N SER A 160 6.44 1.20 -12.14
CA SER A 160 6.11 -0.22 -12.32
C SER A 160 4.85 -0.56 -11.57
N LEU A 161 3.98 -1.35 -12.20
CA LEU A 161 2.77 -1.92 -11.60
C LEU A 161 2.98 -3.41 -11.38
N LEU A 162 2.72 -3.89 -10.18
CA LEU A 162 2.75 -5.32 -9.84
C LEU A 162 1.52 -5.72 -9.02
N ALA A 163 0.90 -6.83 -9.41
CA ALA A 163 -0.16 -7.48 -8.67
C ALA A 163 0.45 -8.46 -7.66
N LEU A 164 0.99 -7.96 -6.54
CA LEU A 164 1.68 -8.79 -5.55
C LEU A 164 0.73 -9.64 -4.71
N HIS A 165 -0.50 -9.17 -4.50
CA HIS A 165 -1.47 -9.72 -3.55
C HIS A 165 -2.55 -10.59 -4.20
N GLY A 166 -2.38 -10.95 -5.46
CA GLY A 166 -3.35 -11.67 -6.27
C GLY A 166 -3.62 -10.96 -7.59
N ALA A 167 -4.54 -11.49 -8.40
CA ALA A 167 -4.88 -10.87 -9.67
C ALA A 167 -5.59 -9.53 -9.48
N CYS A 168 -5.23 -8.55 -10.31
CA CYS A 168 -5.87 -7.25 -10.37
C CYS A 168 -6.66 -7.12 -11.67
N THR A 169 -7.92 -6.67 -11.61
CA THR A 169 -8.77 -6.48 -12.80
C THR A 169 -9.13 -5.03 -13.01
N GLY A 170 -9.46 -4.66 -14.26
CA GLY A 170 -9.80 -3.28 -14.60
C GLY A 170 -8.63 -2.33 -14.41
N VAL A 171 -7.42 -2.82 -14.62
CA VAL A 171 -6.22 -1.99 -14.44
C VAL A 171 -6.07 -1.06 -15.63
N THR A 172 -5.98 0.24 -15.32
CA THR A 172 -5.68 1.29 -16.29
C THR A 172 -4.45 2.06 -15.84
N ILE A 173 -3.64 2.51 -16.78
CA ILE A 173 -2.58 3.49 -16.53
C ILE A 173 -2.42 4.40 -17.74
N THR A 174 -2.40 5.72 -17.51
CA THR A 174 -2.14 6.76 -18.52
C THR A 174 -1.04 7.69 -18.06
N GLY A 175 -0.54 8.56 -18.95
CA GLY A 175 0.63 9.41 -18.66
C GLY A 175 1.97 8.67 -18.76
N VAL A 176 1.96 7.47 -19.35
CA VAL A 176 3.11 6.60 -19.55
C VAL A 176 3.21 6.15 -21.00
N ARG A 177 4.38 5.64 -21.38
CA ARG A 177 4.67 5.22 -22.77
C ARG A 177 3.84 4.00 -23.17
N TRP A 178 3.69 3.01 -22.30
CA TRP A 178 2.90 1.79 -22.54
C TRP A 178 1.64 1.81 -21.66
N GLN A 179 0.61 2.49 -22.14
CA GLN A 179 -0.66 2.61 -21.44
C GLN A 179 -1.37 1.25 -21.37
N LEU A 180 -2.08 1.03 -20.27
CA LEU A 180 -2.98 -0.10 -20.11
C LEU A 180 -4.42 0.42 -20.03
N ASP A 181 -5.36 -0.32 -20.63
CA ASP A 181 -6.78 0.00 -20.66
C ASP A 181 -7.60 -1.24 -20.35
N ASP A 182 -8.22 -1.26 -19.17
CA ASP A 182 -9.08 -2.32 -18.64
C ASP A 182 -8.44 -3.74 -18.70
N VAL A 183 -7.18 -3.84 -18.32
CA VAL A 183 -6.46 -5.13 -18.36
C VAL A 183 -6.54 -5.88 -17.04
N THR A 184 -6.35 -7.19 -17.11
CA THR A 184 -6.11 -8.02 -15.93
C THR A 184 -4.61 -8.28 -15.78
N LEU A 185 -4.04 -7.86 -14.64
CA LEU A 185 -2.68 -8.22 -14.26
C LEU A 185 -2.72 -9.52 -13.44
N ALA A 186 -2.07 -10.56 -13.94
CA ALA A 186 -1.87 -11.78 -13.18
C ALA A 186 -0.80 -11.55 -12.07
N PRO A 187 -0.83 -12.37 -11.01
CA PRO A 187 0.12 -12.20 -9.90
C PRO A 187 1.58 -12.29 -10.38
N VAL A 188 2.38 -11.32 -9.97
CA VAL A 188 3.83 -11.24 -10.17
C VAL A 188 4.29 -11.30 -11.66
N VAL A 189 3.39 -11.02 -12.60
CA VAL A 189 3.72 -10.96 -14.03
C VAL A 189 4.18 -9.56 -14.43
N GLY A 190 5.20 -9.48 -15.28
CA GLY A 190 5.91 -8.25 -15.60
C GLY A 190 5.22 -7.30 -16.59
N LEU A 191 3.94 -7.50 -16.94
CA LEU A 191 3.24 -6.68 -17.95
C LEU A 191 3.24 -5.17 -17.61
N GLY A 192 3.19 -4.81 -16.33
CA GLY A 192 3.21 -3.41 -15.87
C GLY A 192 4.58 -2.89 -15.46
N VAL A 193 5.64 -3.68 -15.61
CA VAL A 193 6.97 -3.36 -15.08
C VAL A 193 7.77 -2.49 -16.04
N SER A 194 8.51 -1.51 -15.47
CA SER A 194 9.44 -0.62 -16.19
C SER A 194 8.76 0.24 -17.26
N ASN A 195 7.60 0.78 -16.95
CA ASN A 195 6.96 1.78 -17.80
C ASN A 195 7.65 3.15 -17.67
N GLU A 196 7.61 3.94 -18.70
CA GLU A 196 8.27 5.25 -18.78
C GLU A 196 7.26 6.37 -18.67
N VAL A 197 7.45 7.28 -17.72
CA VAL A 197 6.57 8.45 -17.50
C VAL A 197 6.79 9.45 -18.63
N VAL A 198 5.71 9.93 -19.25
CA VAL A 198 5.78 10.85 -20.39
C VAL A 198 5.03 12.16 -20.13
N GLY A 199 5.22 13.15 -21.00
CA GLY A 199 4.51 14.41 -20.96
C GLY A 199 4.88 15.28 -19.76
N ASP A 200 3.87 15.72 -19.01
CA ASP A 200 4.00 16.59 -17.83
C ASP A 200 4.25 15.82 -16.51
N GLY A 201 4.36 14.51 -16.61
CA GLY A 201 4.61 13.66 -15.43
C GLY A 201 3.35 13.28 -14.65
N ILE A 202 2.17 13.62 -15.14
CA ILE A 202 0.90 13.22 -14.50
C ILE A 202 0.58 11.77 -14.93
N VAL A 203 0.60 10.85 -13.98
CA VAL A 203 0.27 9.44 -14.18
C VAL A 203 -1.05 9.14 -13.46
N ASN A 204 -2.07 8.68 -14.21
CA ASN A 204 -3.33 8.26 -13.63
C ASN A 204 -3.43 6.75 -13.69
N ILE A 205 -3.79 6.15 -12.55
CA ILE A 205 -3.91 4.69 -12.36
C ILE A 205 -5.32 4.40 -11.89
N GLY A 206 -5.94 3.37 -12.46
CA GLY A 206 -7.24 2.87 -12.03
C GLY A 206 -7.21 1.37 -11.78
N LEU A 207 -8.07 0.90 -10.87
CA LEU A 207 -8.18 -0.50 -10.45
C LEU A 207 -9.64 -0.81 -10.11
N SER A 208 -10.21 -1.87 -10.70
CA SER A 208 -11.57 -2.34 -10.37
C SER A 208 -11.59 -3.29 -9.20
N THR A 209 -10.71 -4.30 -9.18
CA THR A 209 -10.61 -5.28 -8.08
C THR A 209 -9.17 -5.72 -7.86
N GLY A 210 -8.87 -6.14 -6.62
CA GLY A 210 -7.56 -6.61 -6.21
C GLY A 210 -6.79 -5.55 -5.44
N VAL A 211 -5.50 -5.78 -5.23
CA VAL A 211 -4.57 -4.83 -4.60
C VAL A 211 -3.38 -4.67 -5.53
N LEU A 212 -3.20 -3.46 -6.03
CA LEU A 212 -2.15 -3.11 -6.98
C LEU A 212 -1.01 -2.38 -6.26
N THR A 213 0.20 -2.86 -6.45
CA THR A 213 1.41 -2.21 -5.93
C THR A 213 2.07 -1.42 -7.04
N VAL A 214 2.32 -0.14 -6.78
CA VAL A 214 2.95 0.81 -7.71
C VAL A 214 4.31 1.19 -7.17
N PHE A 215 5.35 0.92 -7.93
CA PHE A 215 6.72 1.33 -7.61
C PHE A 215 7.06 2.53 -8.45
N ASP A 216 7.37 3.64 -7.83
CA ASP A 216 7.75 4.87 -8.51
C ASP A 216 9.18 5.31 -8.17
N ALA A 217 9.73 6.21 -8.97
CA ALA A 217 10.97 6.87 -8.62
C ALA A 217 10.64 8.10 -7.79
N PRO A 218 11.15 8.22 -6.56
CA PRO A 218 10.80 9.32 -5.68
C PRO A 218 11.12 10.66 -6.34
N VAL A 219 10.11 11.52 -6.46
CA VAL A 219 10.31 12.95 -6.64
C VAL A 219 10.54 13.51 -5.24
N SER A 220 11.48 14.41 -5.07
CA SER A 220 11.86 15.01 -3.78
C SER A 220 10.73 15.83 -3.12
N THR A 221 9.47 15.58 -3.49
CA THR A 221 8.28 16.22 -2.92
C THR A 221 7.11 15.25 -3.06
N PRO A 222 6.53 14.73 -1.97
CA PRO A 222 5.36 13.88 -2.04
C PRO A 222 4.14 14.74 -2.39
N LEU A 223 3.62 14.58 -3.60
CA LEU A 223 2.30 15.07 -4.00
C LEU A 223 1.54 13.91 -4.63
N ALA A 224 1.17 12.93 -3.81
CA ALA A 224 0.12 12.01 -4.21
C ALA A 224 -1.20 12.51 -3.62
N GLU A 225 -2.06 13.04 -4.44
CA GLU A 225 -3.45 13.25 -4.08
C GLU A 225 -4.20 11.97 -4.46
N VAL A 226 -4.32 11.04 -3.50
CA VAL A 226 -5.19 9.88 -3.67
C VAL A 226 -6.62 10.35 -3.45
N VAL A 227 -7.37 10.47 -4.51
CA VAL A 227 -8.81 10.77 -4.44
C VAL A 227 -9.53 9.43 -4.29
N PRO A 228 -10.20 9.17 -3.14
CA PRO A 228 -11.04 7.98 -3.02
C PRO A 228 -12.11 8.03 -4.10
N ALA A 229 -12.31 6.91 -4.82
CA ALA A 229 -13.35 6.80 -5.83
C ALA A 229 -14.70 7.17 -5.20
N ALA A 230 -15.33 8.25 -5.69
CA ALA A 230 -16.69 8.58 -5.29
C ALA A 230 -17.55 7.33 -5.54
N SER A 231 -18.27 6.88 -4.51
CA SER A 231 -19.14 5.71 -4.55
C SER A 231 -20.02 5.74 -5.80
N HIS A 232 -19.65 4.98 -6.82
CA HIS A 232 -20.44 4.89 -8.03
C HIS A 232 -21.71 4.10 -7.73
N ARG A 233 -22.79 4.82 -7.92
CA ARG A 233 -24.18 4.40 -8.03
C ARG A 233 -24.27 3.00 -8.64
N ALA A 234 -24.95 2.09 -7.94
CA ALA A 234 -25.21 0.73 -8.37
C ALA A 234 -25.56 0.66 -9.87
N LEU A 235 -24.79 -0.14 -10.59
CA LEU A 235 -25.14 -0.53 -11.97
C LEU A 235 -26.43 -1.34 -11.89
N THR A 236 -27.53 -0.75 -12.36
CA THR A 236 -28.76 -1.48 -12.61
C THR A 236 -28.49 -2.50 -13.71
N PRO A 237 -28.81 -3.79 -13.50
CA PRO A 237 -28.63 -4.78 -14.56
C PRO A 237 -29.50 -4.44 -15.76
N SER A 238 -28.89 -4.39 -16.94
CA SER A 238 -29.56 -4.24 -18.22
C SER A 238 -30.53 -5.41 -18.43
N PRO A 239 -31.77 -5.17 -18.89
CA PRO A 239 -32.73 -6.24 -19.09
C PRO A 239 -32.25 -7.19 -20.18
N HIS A 240 -32.16 -8.47 -19.85
CA HIS A 240 -31.87 -9.57 -20.75
C HIS A 240 -32.89 -9.59 -21.88
N LYS A 241 -32.44 -9.45 -23.12
CA LYS A 241 -33.27 -9.64 -24.32
C LYS A 241 -33.46 -11.16 -24.48
N PRO A 242 -34.69 -11.68 -24.55
CA PRO A 242 -34.87 -13.11 -24.80
C PRO A 242 -34.42 -13.45 -26.21
N SER A 243 -33.60 -14.47 -26.35
CA SER A 243 -33.26 -15.07 -27.63
C SER A 243 -34.49 -15.78 -28.19
N THR A 244 -35.00 -15.30 -29.29
CA THR A 244 -35.99 -16.02 -30.11
C THR A 244 -35.30 -17.25 -30.70
N THR A 245 -35.69 -18.41 -30.21
CA THR A 245 -35.45 -19.69 -30.89
C THR A 245 -36.37 -19.70 -32.12
N ASP A 246 -35.76 -19.62 -33.28
CA ASP A 246 -36.44 -19.93 -34.56
C ASP A 246 -36.45 -21.44 -34.71
N ASP A 247 -37.67 -21.97 -34.56
CA ASP A 247 -38.02 -23.37 -34.76
C ASP A 247 -38.59 -23.45 -36.18
N SER A 248 -37.82 -23.83 -37.13
CA SER A 248 -38.37 -24.21 -38.43
C SER A 248 -37.51 -25.24 -39.17
N GLN A 249 -38.15 -26.34 -39.32
CA GLN A 249 -38.17 -27.20 -40.49
C GLN A 249 -37.38 -28.48 -40.43
N LYS A 250 -38.15 -29.52 -40.32
CA LYS A 250 -38.91 -30.29 -41.35
C LYS A 250 -38.07 -31.15 -42.28
N ASP A 251 -38.35 -32.44 -42.11
CA ASP A 251 -38.58 -33.45 -43.13
C ASP A 251 -37.58 -33.64 -44.29
N HIS A 252 -37.02 -34.82 -44.38
CA HIS A 252 -37.26 -35.84 -45.40
C HIS A 252 -36.19 -36.95 -45.35
N ILE A 253 -36.70 -38.18 -45.09
CA ILE A 253 -36.69 -39.35 -46.02
C ILE A 253 -35.29 -39.75 -46.56
N GLU A 254 -34.81 -40.88 -46.20
CA GLU A 254 -34.91 -42.30 -46.54
C GLU A 254 -34.10 -43.15 -45.58
#